data_311b7d59ec1828d291423a521c726efc
#
_entry.id   311b7d59ec1828d291423a521c726efc
#
_cell.length_a   1.000
_cell.length_b   1.000
_cell.length_c   1.000
_cell.angle_alpha   90.00
_cell.angle_beta   90.00
_cell.angle_gamma   90.00
#
_symmetry.space_group_name_H-M   'P 1'
#
loop_
_entity.id
_entity.type
_entity.pdbx_description
1 polymer ?
#
loop_
_entity_poly.entity_id
_entity_poly.type
_entity_poly.pdbx_seq_one_letter_code
_entity_poly.pdbx_strand_id
1 'polypeptide(L)'
;MRIKNKEIAQILGISTTAVSLAIHNRPGVSADTRARVLQLLNQSSTEDTSAIPLSQAGNILLSIHKKTGNVINEKPFFSNLVETIQQEAISKSYNLTIAHYTPEQDLQKYIDYINSLSIEGLVLMATEIDSCDLQYYKQ
;
A
#
# COMPACT_ATOMS: atom_id res chain seq x y z
N MET A 1 -15.38 8.01 7.35
CA MET A 1 -16.46 8.23 6.32
C MET A 1 -15.81 8.81 5.08
N ARG A 2 -15.77 8.07 3.97
CA ARG A 2 -15.06 8.53 2.75
C ARG A 2 -15.78 9.74 2.16
N ILE A 3 -15.10 10.89 2.15
CA ILE A 3 -15.66 12.12 1.59
C ILE A 3 -15.98 11.92 0.11
N LYS A 4 -17.20 12.26 -0.30
CA LYS A 4 -17.62 12.10 -1.69
C LYS A 4 -17.10 13.27 -2.54
N ASN A 5 -16.82 13.00 -3.81
CA ASN A 5 -16.37 14.06 -4.75
C ASN A 5 -17.28 15.30 -4.75
N LYS A 6 -18.57 15.13 -4.46
CA LYS A 6 -19.54 16.22 -4.36
C LYS A 6 -19.28 17.11 -3.14
N GLU A 7 -18.86 16.53 -2.02
CA GLU A 7 -18.55 17.24 -0.78
C GLU A 7 -17.22 18.01 -0.92
N ILE A 8 -16.21 17.40 -1.56
CA ILE A 8 -14.95 18.08 -1.88
C ILE A 8 -15.21 19.27 -2.82
N ALA A 9 -16.04 19.09 -3.83
CA ALA A 9 -16.43 20.13 -4.75
C ALA A 9 -17.08 21.32 -4.02
N GLN A 10 -17.94 21.03 -3.05
CA GLN A 10 -18.66 22.02 -2.25
C GLN A 10 -17.74 22.76 -1.30
N ILE A 11 -16.80 22.06 -0.63
CA ILE A 11 -15.82 22.66 0.29
C ILE A 11 -14.86 23.60 -0.43
N LEU A 12 -14.40 23.19 -1.63
CA LEU A 12 -13.43 23.97 -2.41
C LEU A 12 -14.05 24.97 -3.38
N GLY A 13 -15.40 25.02 -3.50
CA GLY A 13 -16.09 25.90 -4.43
C GLY A 13 -15.81 25.62 -5.92
N ILE A 14 -15.55 24.35 -6.27
CA ILE A 14 -15.21 23.91 -7.63
C ILE A 14 -16.25 22.88 -8.11
N SER A 15 -16.24 22.58 -9.43
CA SER A 15 -17.13 21.56 -9.98
C SER A 15 -16.68 20.14 -9.61
N THR A 16 -17.62 19.19 -9.55
CA THR A 16 -17.32 17.77 -9.37
C THR A 16 -16.44 17.20 -10.49
N THR A 17 -16.54 17.78 -11.70
CA THR A 17 -15.67 17.46 -12.83
C THR A 17 -14.24 17.87 -12.55
N ALA A 18 -14.01 19.07 -11.98
CA ALA A 18 -12.69 19.55 -11.60
C ALA A 18 -12.06 18.66 -10.50
N VAL A 19 -12.86 18.21 -9.53
CA VAL A 19 -12.42 17.24 -8.52
C VAL A 19 -11.97 15.93 -9.18
N SER A 20 -12.75 15.39 -10.11
CA SER A 20 -12.41 14.17 -10.85
C SER A 20 -11.14 14.33 -11.67
N LEU A 21 -10.95 15.45 -12.38
CA LEU A 21 -9.74 15.74 -13.13
C LEU A 21 -8.50 15.84 -12.22
N ALA A 22 -8.65 16.43 -11.04
CA ALA A 22 -7.58 16.53 -10.04
C ALA A 22 -7.16 15.16 -9.53
N ILE A 23 -8.10 14.29 -9.16
CA ILE A 23 -7.87 12.94 -8.65
C ILE A 23 -7.17 12.06 -9.68
N HIS A 24 -7.62 12.10 -10.94
CA HIS A 24 -7.08 11.27 -12.02
C HIS A 24 -5.89 11.91 -12.78
N ASN A 25 -5.30 12.94 -12.21
CA ASN A 25 -4.14 13.65 -12.78
C ASN A 25 -4.33 14.10 -14.24
N ARG A 26 -5.57 14.47 -14.62
CA ARG A 26 -5.88 14.93 -15.98
C ARG A 26 -5.69 16.45 -16.12
N PRO A 27 -5.37 16.96 -17.31
CA PRO A 27 -5.29 18.39 -17.57
C PRO A 27 -6.68 19.04 -17.41
N GLY A 28 -6.71 20.33 -17.06
CA GLY A 28 -7.94 21.11 -16.88
C GLY A 28 -8.16 21.67 -15.48
N VAL A 29 -7.22 21.41 -14.54
CA VAL A 29 -7.18 22.04 -13.21
C VAL A 29 -5.78 22.55 -12.90
N SER A 30 -5.70 23.66 -12.16
CA SER A 30 -4.41 24.23 -11.72
C SER A 30 -3.70 23.29 -10.73
N ALA A 31 -2.37 23.43 -10.65
CA ALA A 31 -1.58 22.67 -9.68
C ALA A 31 -2.01 22.93 -8.23
N ASP A 32 -2.37 24.17 -7.90
CA ASP A 32 -2.89 24.56 -6.59
C ASP A 32 -4.23 23.88 -6.29
N THR A 33 -5.18 23.92 -7.21
CA THR A 33 -6.48 23.25 -7.05
C THR A 33 -6.29 21.74 -6.87
N ARG A 34 -5.38 21.13 -7.63
CA ARG A 34 -5.06 19.71 -7.50
C ARG A 34 -4.49 19.39 -6.11
N ALA A 35 -3.55 20.19 -5.62
CA ALA A 35 -2.97 20.00 -4.30
C ALA A 35 -4.03 20.08 -3.21
N ARG A 36 -4.95 21.04 -3.27
CA ARG A 36 -6.06 21.20 -2.30
C ARG A 36 -7.03 20.02 -2.32
N VAL A 37 -7.38 19.50 -3.50
CA VAL A 37 -8.23 18.31 -3.65
C VAL A 37 -7.57 17.10 -3.02
N LEU A 38 -6.29 16.85 -3.31
CA LEU A 38 -5.53 15.72 -2.76
C LEU A 38 -5.33 15.86 -1.25
N GLN A 39 -5.13 17.07 -0.74
CA GLN A 39 -5.02 17.33 0.70
C GLN A 39 -6.33 17.00 1.44
N LEU A 40 -7.50 17.37 0.90
CA LEU A 40 -8.79 17.02 1.50
C LEU A 40 -9.07 15.53 1.43
N LEU A 41 -8.68 14.86 0.35
CA LEU A 41 -8.77 13.40 0.23
C LEU A 41 -7.91 12.71 1.28
N ASN A 42 -6.67 13.16 1.45
CA ASN A 42 -5.77 12.61 2.46
C ASN A 42 -6.27 12.90 3.89
N GLN A 43 -6.79 14.08 4.17
CA GLN A 43 -7.40 14.39 5.46
C GLN A 43 -8.63 13.55 5.75
N SER A 44 -9.47 13.28 4.75
CA SER A 44 -10.63 12.42 4.91
C SER A 44 -10.28 10.92 4.94
N SER A 45 -9.13 10.54 4.42
CA SER A 45 -8.59 9.18 4.54
C SER A 45 -7.97 8.95 5.92
N THR A 46 -7.52 10.01 6.61
CA THR A 46 -7.05 9.92 7.99
C THR A 46 -8.18 9.86 9.01
N GLU A 47 -9.43 10.21 8.64
CA GLU A 47 -10.57 10.07 9.54
C GLU A 47 -11.30 8.71 9.42
N ASP A 48 -11.07 7.94 8.33
CA ASP A 48 -11.55 6.55 8.20
C ASP A 48 -10.49 5.49 8.59
N THR A 49 -9.31 5.92 8.95
CA THR A 49 -8.66 5.22 10.04
C THR A 49 -9.43 5.65 11.28
N SER A 50 -10.59 5.00 11.56
CA SER A 50 -11.04 4.88 12.94
C SER A 50 -9.75 4.71 13.71
N ALA A 51 -9.46 5.66 14.59
CA ALA A 51 -8.37 5.53 15.52
C ALA A 51 -8.57 4.20 16.23
N ILE A 52 -8.04 3.12 15.63
CA ILE A 52 -7.68 1.95 16.36
C ILE A 52 -6.73 2.55 17.39
N PRO A 53 -7.08 2.54 18.68
CA PRO A 53 -6.18 3.08 19.68
C PRO A 53 -4.87 2.36 19.41
N LEU A 54 -3.83 3.13 19.11
CA LEU A 54 -2.48 2.67 18.83
C LEU A 54 -1.85 2.06 20.09
N SER A 55 -2.45 1.03 20.64
CA SER A 55 -1.70 -0.09 21.18
C SER A 55 -1.33 -0.96 19.96
N GLN A 56 -0.38 -0.47 19.17
CA GLN A 56 0.11 -1.17 17.99
C GLN A 56 0.68 -2.49 18.47
N ALA A 57 0.07 -3.59 18.05
CA ALA A 57 0.62 -4.92 18.31
C ALA A 57 1.95 -5.12 17.57
N GLY A 58 2.25 -4.30 16.55
CA GLY A 58 3.51 -4.33 15.81
C GLY A 58 3.34 -4.15 14.31
N ASN A 59 4.44 -4.37 13.58
CA ASN A 59 4.49 -4.28 12.13
C ASN A 59 4.76 -5.66 11.53
N ILE A 60 3.97 -6.04 10.53
CA ILE A 60 4.19 -7.25 9.71
C ILE A 60 4.61 -6.79 8.32
N LEU A 61 5.62 -7.44 7.75
CA LEU A 61 6.05 -7.24 6.38
C LEU A 61 5.54 -8.38 5.50
N LEU A 62 4.82 -8.05 4.42
CA LEU A 62 4.55 -8.96 3.31
C LEU A 62 5.59 -8.70 2.22
N SER A 63 6.55 -9.60 2.08
CA SER A 63 7.56 -9.58 1.02
C SER A 63 7.09 -10.41 -0.17
N ILE A 64 7.00 -9.80 -1.34
CA ILE A 64 6.54 -10.44 -2.58
C ILE A 64 7.71 -10.53 -3.56
N HIS A 65 8.14 -11.76 -3.85
CA HIS A 65 9.15 -12.01 -4.88
C HIS A 65 8.50 -12.09 -6.26
N LYS A 66 8.93 -11.21 -7.17
CA LYS A 66 8.51 -11.20 -8.58
C LYS A 66 9.73 -11.41 -9.47
N LYS A 67 9.88 -12.59 -10.04
CA LYS A 67 10.95 -12.88 -10.99
C LYS A 67 10.54 -12.60 -12.43
N THR A 68 9.35 -13.02 -12.82
CA THR A 68 8.75 -12.78 -14.13
C THR A 68 7.50 -11.89 -14.05
N GLY A 69 6.90 -11.79 -12.87
CA GLY A 69 5.68 -11.03 -12.62
C GLY A 69 4.39 -11.63 -13.17
N ASN A 70 4.49 -12.64 -14.03
CA ASN A 70 3.33 -13.22 -14.71
C ASN A 70 2.40 -13.99 -13.76
N VAL A 71 2.96 -14.61 -12.72
CA VAL A 71 2.15 -15.43 -11.80
C VAL A 71 1.28 -14.56 -10.88
N ILE A 72 1.78 -13.39 -10.50
CA ILE A 72 1.12 -12.54 -9.50
C ILE A 72 0.17 -11.52 -10.13
N ASN A 73 0.51 -11.02 -11.32
CA ASN A 73 -0.25 -9.93 -11.95
C ASN A 73 -1.55 -10.38 -12.64
N GLU A 74 -1.66 -11.64 -13.02
CA GLU A 74 -2.76 -12.12 -13.88
C GLU A 74 -3.84 -12.92 -13.15
N LYS A 75 -3.66 -13.23 -11.86
CA LYS A 75 -4.60 -14.09 -11.14
C LYS A 75 -5.33 -13.35 -10.01
N PRO A 76 -6.67 -13.32 -10.03
CA PRO A 76 -7.48 -12.75 -8.93
C PRO A 76 -7.14 -13.35 -7.56
N PHE A 77 -6.62 -14.59 -7.55
CA PHE A 77 -6.19 -15.28 -6.34
C PHE A 77 -5.18 -14.47 -5.51
N PHE A 78 -4.14 -13.90 -6.15
CA PHE A 78 -3.11 -13.17 -5.42
C PHE A 78 -3.61 -11.83 -4.87
N SER A 79 -4.50 -11.16 -5.60
CA SER A 79 -5.14 -9.94 -5.10
C SER A 79 -6.00 -10.23 -3.88
N ASN A 80 -6.81 -11.29 -3.93
CA ASN A 80 -7.64 -11.72 -2.80
C ASN A 80 -6.79 -12.17 -1.60
N LEU A 81 -5.65 -12.86 -1.86
CA LEU A 81 -4.74 -13.28 -0.80
C LEU A 81 -4.13 -12.09 -0.07
N VAL A 82 -3.63 -11.09 -0.80
CA VAL A 82 -3.08 -9.86 -0.21
C VAL A 82 -4.15 -9.11 0.59
N GLU A 83 -5.35 -8.98 0.05
CA GLU A 83 -6.48 -8.35 0.74
C GLU A 83 -6.84 -9.09 2.02
N THR A 84 -6.88 -10.42 1.99
CA THR A 84 -7.17 -11.25 3.17
C THR A 84 -6.08 -11.08 4.25
N ILE A 85 -4.80 -11.10 3.85
CA ILE A 85 -3.68 -10.86 4.78
C ILE A 85 -3.81 -9.47 5.42
N GLN A 86 -4.17 -8.46 4.63
CA GLN A 86 -4.33 -7.09 5.14
C GLN A 86 -5.50 -7.00 6.13
N GLN A 87 -6.63 -7.59 5.82
CA GLN A 87 -7.79 -7.62 6.72
C GLN A 87 -7.46 -8.33 8.03
N GLU A 88 -6.74 -9.47 7.96
CA GLU A 88 -6.35 -10.22 9.15
C GLU A 88 -5.33 -9.45 10.00
N ALA A 89 -4.34 -8.79 9.39
CA ALA A 89 -3.39 -7.94 10.09
C ALA A 89 -4.12 -6.81 10.85
N ILE A 90 -5.04 -6.11 10.19
CA ILE A 90 -5.85 -5.04 10.79
C ILE A 90 -6.69 -5.58 11.95
N SER A 91 -7.34 -6.76 11.78
CA SER A 91 -8.18 -7.36 12.82
C SER A 91 -7.40 -7.66 14.11
N LYS A 92 -6.11 -7.90 13.99
CA LYS A 92 -5.17 -8.16 15.10
C LYS A 92 -4.36 -6.93 15.53
N SER A 93 -4.73 -5.75 15.06
CA SER A 93 -4.06 -4.47 15.36
C SER A 93 -2.61 -4.38 14.86
N TYR A 94 -2.21 -5.19 13.88
CA TYR A 94 -0.93 -5.09 13.21
C TYR A 94 -0.98 -4.12 12.03
N ASN A 95 0.10 -3.37 11.82
CA ASN A 95 0.34 -2.68 10.56
C ASN A 95 0.93 -3.66 9.54
N LEU A 96 0.42 -3.62 8.30
CA LEU A 96 0.98 -4.39 7.19
C LEU A 96 1.76 -3.48 6.26
N THR A 97 3.05 -3.75 6.10
CA THR A 97 3.90 -3.16 5.07
C THR A 97 4.05 -4.17 3.93
N ILE A 98 3.95 -3.73 2.70
CA ILE A 98 4.15 -4.60 1.52
C ILE A 98 5.40 -4.14 0.79
N ALA A 99 6.35 -5.04 0.59
CA ALA A 99 7.55 -4.81 -0.19
C ALA A 99 7.64 -5.79 -1.36
N HIS A 100 8.12 -5.30 -2.49
CA HIS A 100 8.32 -6.11 -3.69
C HIS A 100 9.80 -6.23 -3.98
N TYR A 101 10.25 -7.45 -4.22
CA TYR A 101 11.56 -7.72 -4.79
C TYR A 101 11.42 -8.04 -6.28
N THR A 102 12.29 -7.47 -7.09
CA THR A 102 12.42 -7.78 -8.53
C THR A 102 13.89 -8.08 -8.87
N PRO A 103 14.19 -8.87 -9.92
CA PRO A 103 15.55 -9.29 -10.26
C PRO A 103 16.52 -8.15 -10.61
N GLU A 104 15.99 -6.96 -10.95
CA GLU A 104 16.79 -5.78 -11.22
C GLU A 104 17.40 -5.18 -9.94
N GLN A 105 16.88 -5.59 -8.77
CA GLN A 105 17.36 -5.16 -7.47
C GLN A 105 18.45 -6.11 -6.96
N ASP A 106 19.41 -5.56 -6.24
CA ASP A 106 20.38 -6.35 -5.49
C ASP A 106 19.68 -7.01 -4.30
N LEU A 107 19.67 -8.34 -4.27
CA LEU A 107 19.00 -9.11 -3.22
C LEU A 107 19.57 -8.79 -1.83
N GLN A 108 20.88 -8.62 -1.69
CA GLN A 108 21.49 -8.30 -0.41
C GLN A 108 21.01 -6.96 0.11
N LYS A 109 20.96 -5.93 -0.75
CA LYS A 109 20.43 -4.61 -0.38
C LYS A 109 18.95 -4.67 0.00
N TYR A 110 18.19 -5.50 -0.68
CA TYR A 110 16.78 -5.72 -0.35
C TYR A 110 16.63 -6.38 1.03
N ILE A 111 17.45 -7.38 1.35
CA ILE A 111 17.48 -8.02 2.67
C ILE A 111 17.94 -7.04 3.75
N ASP A 112 18.98 -6.24 3.49
CA ASP A 112 19.45 -5.20 4.42
C ASP A 112 18.35 -4.18 4.69
N TYR A 113 17.56 -3.80 3.67
CA TYR A 113 16.39 -2.95 3.84
C TYR A 113 15.34 -3.62 4.76
N ILE A 114 14.99 -4.87 4.51
CA ILE A 114 14.04 -5.62 5.36
C ILE A 114 14.54 -5.66 6.82
N ASN A 115 15.81 -5.97 7.02
CA ASN A 115 16.42 -6.05 8.34
C ASN A 115 16.48 -4.68 9.06
N SER A 116 16.46 -3.59 8.31
CA SER A 116 16.38 -2.22 8.87
C SER A 116 14.99 -1.85 9.36
N LEU A 117 13.96 -2.59 8.95
CA LEU A 117 12.59 -2.35 9.36
C LEU A 117 12.34 -2.95 10.75
N SER A 118 11.67 -2.19 11.61
CA SER A 118 11.18 -2.70 12.91
C SER A 118 9.93 -3.53 12.67
N ILE A 119 10.10 -4.80 12.29
CA ILE A 119 9.01 -5.75 12.03
C ILE A 119 9.02 -6.86 13.07
N GLU A 120 7.83 -7.33 13.45
CA GLU A 120 7.64 -8.46 14.36
C GLU A 120 7.40 -9.78 13.62
N GLY A 121 7.05 -9.69 12.32
CA GLY A 121 6.80 -10.84 11.49
C GLY A 121 6.99 -10.57 10.02
N LEU A 122 7.43 -11.60 9.31
CA LEU A 122 7.61 -11.61 7.86
C LEU A 122 6.70 -12.67 7.24
N VAL A 123 5.87 -12.26 6.30
CA VAL A 123 5.13 -13.15 5.40
C VAL A 123 5.82 -13.10 4.05
N LEU A 124 6.37 -14.23 3.60
CA LEU A 124 7.08 -14.33 2.33
C LEU A 124 6.21 -15.00 1.27
N MET A 125 5.85 -14.25 0.23
CA MET A 125 5.21 -14.82 -0.95
C MET A 125 6.28 -15.31 -1.93
N ALA A 126 6.61 -16.59 -1.82
CA ALA A 126 7.77 -17.24 -2.43
C ALA A 126 7.45 -18.02 -3.71
N THR A 127 6.40 -17.65 -4.45
CA THR A 127 5.96 -18.38 -5.65
C THR A 127 6.99 -18.36 -6.78
N GLU A 128 7.85 -17.37 -6.81
CA GLU A 128 8.89 -17.19 -7.83
C GLU A 128 10.30 -17.11 -7.21
N ILE A 129 10.49 -17.60 -5.98
CA ILE A 129 11.80 -17.60 -5.30
C ILE A 129 12.59 -18.87 -5.64
N ASP A 130 13.89 -18.74 -5.87
CA ASP A 130 14.78 -19.87 -6.01
C ASP A 130 15.26 -20.39 -4.64
N SER A 131 15.63 -21.66 -4.58
CA SER A 131 16.09 -22.27 -3.35
C SER A 131 17.37 -21.61 -2.79
N CYS A 132 18.22 -21.05 -3.66
CA CYS A 132 19.42 -20.31 -3.26
C CYS A 132 19.07 -18.96 -2.63
N ASP A 133 17.97 -18.32 -3.07
CA ASP A 133 17.56 -17.02 -2.53
C ASP A 133 16.85 -17.17 -1.18
N LEU A 134 16.18 -18.30 -0.96
CA LEU A 134 15.44 -18.57 0.26
C LEU A 134 16.35 -18.58 1.51
N GLN A 135 17.63 -18.90 1.36
CA GLN A 135 18.60 -18.91 2.47
C GLN A 135 18.79 -17.53 3.11
N TYR A 136 18.63 -16.44 2.36
CA TYR A 136 18.77 -15.08 2.87
C TYR A 136 17.64 -14.68 3.84
N TYR A 137 16.52 -15.40 3.82
CA TYR A 137 15.37 -15.17 4.72
C TYR A 137 15.39 -16.06 5.98
N LYS A 138 16.39 -16.92 6.15
CA LYS A 138 16.48 -17.85 7.29
C LYS A 138 17.33 -17.33 8.45
N GLN A 139 17.61 -16.03 8.47
CA GLN A 139 18.38 -15.39 9.55
C GLN A 139 17.53 -15.09 10.77
#